data_48ce4fcebc2a47a55fc96573ca4efd2f
#
_entry.id   48ce4fcebc2a47a55fc96573ca4efd2f
#
_cell.length_a   1.000
_cell.length_b   1.000
_cell.length_c   1.000
_cell.angle_alpha   90.00
_cell.angle_beta   90.00
_cell.angle_gamma   90.00
#
_symmetry.space_group_name_H-M   'P 1'
#
loop_
_entity.id
_entity.type
_entity.pdbx_description
1 polymer ?
#
loop_
_entity_poly.entity_id
_entity_poly.type
_entity_poly.pdbx_seq_one_letter_code
_entity_poly.pdbx_strand_id
1 'polypeptide(L)'
;SCLAAILIIVGYNMSGWRTCVRMMKTAPKSDIAVLIITFLLTLFFDLVIAIEFGMVLAAFLFLKRMSDIAEVRQWTYKGSSDDDKLSEEVDLKYVPKNTIVYEIFGALFFGAANVFTNFEHGEGKNVLIIRMRNVPVMDISGLEVLEEILETCKKRGLTLILSHVNEQPYHVMEKAGFIEKIGKENLCENID
;
A
#
# COMPACT_ATOMS: atom_id res chain seq x y z
N SER A 1 -18.35 47.82 22.68
CA SER A 1 -17.60 46.90 23.58
C SER A 1 -18.38 45.64 23.96
N CYS A 2 -19.70 45.66 24.17
CA CYS A 2 -20.48 44.44 24.46
C CYS A 2 -20.50 43.42 23.31
N LEU A 3 -20.62 43.84 22.06
CA LEU A 3 -20.58 42.99 20.88
C LEU A 3 -19.26 42.23 20.77
N ALA A 4 -18.12 42.84 21.04
CA ALA A 4 -16.82 42.18 21.01
C ALA A 4 -16.73 41.10 22.10
N ALA A 5 -17.25 41.32 23.28
CA ALA A 5 -17.25 40.34 24.37
C ALA A 5 -18.11 39.10 24.01
N ILE A 6 -19.27 39.34 23.41
CA ILE A 6 -20.15 38.25 22.94
C ILE A 6 -19.46 37.43 21.87
N LEU A 7 -18.82 38.07 20.87
CA LEU A 7 -18.07 37.37 19.80
C LEU A 7 -16.94 36.53 20.34
N ILE A 8 -16.20 37.00 21.35
CA ILE A 8 -15.11 36.21 21.96
C ILE A 8 -15.66 34.98 22.67
N ILE A 9 -16.76 35.13 23.45
CA ILE A 9 -17.38 34.00 24.16
C ILE A 9 -17.93 32.97 23.16
N VAL A 10 -18.61 33.43 22.11
CA VAL A 10 -19.13 32.54 21.06
C VAL A 10 -17.97 31.85 20.32
N GLY A 11 -16.94 32.60 19.95
CA GLY A 11 -15.74 32.01 19.30
C GLY A 11 -15.05 30.96 20.17
N TYR A 12 -14.92 31.21 21.49
CA TYR A 12 -14.35 30.23 22.42
C TYR A 12 -15.22 28.98 22.53
N ASN A 13 -16.52 29.11 22.64
CA ASN A 13 -17.44 27.98 22.74
C ASN A 13 -17.48 27.13 21.42
N MET A 14 -17.37 27.81 20.27
CA MET A 14 -17.37 27.14 18.97
C MET A 14 -16.00 26.56 18.55
N SER A 15 -14.91 27.01 19.16
CA SER A 15 -13.54 26.64 18.78
C SER A 15 -13.21 25.15 18.94
N GLY A 16 -14.00 24.39 19.72
CA GLY A 16 -13.76 22.98 19.96
C GLY A 16 -12.37 22.66 20.53
N TRP A 17 -11.80 23.59 21.28
CA TRP A 17 -10.42 23.53 21.83
C TRP A 17 -10.06 22.17 22.44
N ARG A 18 -10.98 21.57 23.20
CA ARG A 18 -10.74 20.22 23.79
C ARG A 18 -10.54 19.14 22.74
N THR A 19 -11.27 19.20 21.64
CA THR A 19 -11.14 18.28 20.53
C THR A 19 -9.82 18.50 19.77
N CYS A 20 -9.44 19.74 19.54
CA CYS A 20 -8.17 20.11 18.92
C CYS A 20 -6.97 19.60 19.75
N VAL A 21 -6.96 19.82 21.06
CA VAL A 21 -5.90 19.31 21.94
C VAL A 21 -5.85 17.78 21.96
N ARG A 22 -7.00 17.11 21.95
CA ARG A 22 -7.06 15.66 21.87
C ARG A 22 -6.51 15.16 20.54
N MET A 23 -6.88 15.77 19.42
CA MET A 23 -6.34 15.45 18.09
C MET A 23 -4.82 15.62 18.03
N MET A 24 -4.29 16.73 18.54
CA MET A 24 -2.83 16.95 18.58
C MET A 24 -2.05 15.89 19.39
N LYS A 25 -2.70 15.24 20.36
CA LYS A 25 -2.07 14.18 21.17
C LYS A 25 -2.18 12.78 20.53
N THR A 26 -3.20 12.55 19.72
CA THR A 26 -3.54 11.20 19.23
C THR A 26 -3.27 11.04 17.74
N ALA A 27 -3.34 12.14 16.97
CA ALA A 27 -3.16 12.09 15.52
C ALA A 27 -1.68 11.90 15.13
N PRO A 28 -1.42 11.25 13.97
CA PRO A 28 -0.08 11.15 13.41
C PRO A 28 0.46 12.53 13.05
N LYS A 29 1.79 12.64 13.05
CA LYS A 29 2.50 13.91 12.80
C LYS A 29 2.10 14.61 11.50
N SER A 30 1.78 13.82 10.46
CA SER A 30 1.31 14.35 9.17
C SER A 30 -0.03 15.10 9.29
N ASP A 31 -0.98 14.55 10.03
CA ASP A 31 -2.31 15.15 10.19
C ASP A 31 -2.24 16.41 11.04
N ILE A 32 -1.34 16.41 12.04
CA ILE A 32 -1.06 17.61 12.85
C ILE A 32 -0.47 18.72 11.96
N ALA A 33 0.43 18.38 11.05
CA ALA A 33 0.99 19.35 10.11
C ALA A 33 -0.09 19.96 9.21
N VAL A 34 -1.01 19.15 8.67
CA VAL A 34 -2.17 19.65 7.90
C VAL A 34 -3.00 20.61 8.73
N LEU A 35 -3.34 20.24 9.96
CA LEU A 35 -4.15 21.06 10.87
C LEU A 35 -3.49 22.42 11.11
N ILE A 36 -2.19 22.44 11.42
CA ILE A 36 -1.46 23.70 11.68
C ILE A 36 -1.38 24.56 10.42
N ILE A 37 -1.04 23.97 9.27
CA ILE A 37 -0.93 24.68 7.99
C ILE A 37 -2.29 25.27 7.60
N THR A 38 -3.35 24.48 7.67
CA THR A 38 -4.71 24.95 7.33
C THR A 38 -5.15 26.06 8.29
N PHE A 39 -4.84 25.95 9.58
CA PHE A 39 -5.13 27.00 10.57
C PHE A 39 -4.38 28.29 10.25
N LEU A 40 -3.08 28.23 9.94
CA LEU A 40 -2.30 29.40 9.55
C LEU A 40 -2.81 30.05 8.26
N LEU A 41 -3.15 29.22 7.27
CA LEU A 41 -3.75 29.70 6.02
C LEU A 41 -5.08 30.42 6.27
N THR A 42 -5.92 29.90 7.17
CA THR A 42 -7.19 30.56 7.53
C THR A 42 -6.96 31.91 8.24
N LEU A 43 -5.84 32.05 8.96
CA LEU A 43 -5.51 33.29 9.67
C LEU A 43 -4.98 34.39 8.75
N PHE A 44 -4.15 34.01 7.73
CA PHE A 44 -3.49 34.96 6.84
C PHE A 44 -4.20 35.17 5.50
N PHE A 45 -5.03 34.21 5.07
CA PHE A 45 -5.78 34.21 3.83
C PHE A 45 -7.27 34.04 4.12
N ASP A 46 -8.04 33.83 3.07
CA ASP A 46 -9.47 33.56 3.18
C ASP A 46 -9.75 32.10 3.58
N LEU A 47 -10.89 31.88 4.23
CA LEU A 47 -11.35 30.55 4.62
C LEU A 47 -11.46 29.59 3.43
N VAL A 48 -11.90 30.09 2.27
CA VAL A 48 -12.05 29.28 1.06
C VAL A 48 -10.70 28.75 0.60
N ILE A 49 -9.69 29.60 0.50
CA ILE A 49 -8.33 29.24 0.11
C ILE A 49 -7.74 28.21 1.10
N ALA A 50 -7.95 28.42 2.39
CA ALA A 50 -7.44 27.51 3.42
C ALA A 50 -8.07 26.11 3.31
N ILE A 51 -9.36 26.00 2.99
CA ILE A 51 -10.03 24.70 2.80
C ILE A 51 -9.52 24.01 1.54
N GLU A 52 -9.39 24.71 0.42
CA GLU A 52 -8.88 24.14 -0.83
C GLU A 52 -7.47 23.55 -0.67
N PHE A 53 -6.53 24.35 -0.15
CA PHE A 53 -5.16 23.88 0.11
C PHE A 53 -5.10 22.79 1.17
N GLY A 54 -5.88 22.89 2.24
CA GLY A 54 -5.96 21.90 3.30
C GLY A 54 -6.45 20.55 2.77
N MET A 55 -7.47 20.56 1.91
CA MET A 55 -8.02 19.35 1.29
C MET A 55 -7.00 18.68 0.35
N VAL A 56 -6.34 19.46 -0.51
CA VAL A 56 -5.31 18.96 -1.42
C VAL A 56 -4.14 18.35 -0.62
N LEU A 57 -3.66 19.05 0.40
CA LEU A 57 -2.57 18.56 1.24
C LEU A 57 -2.95 17.29 1.99
N ALA A 58 -4.15 17.22 2.54
CA ALA A 58 -4.66 16.02 3.21
C ALA A 58 -4.75 14.83 2.25
N ALA A 59 -5.22 15.04 1.01
CA ALA A 59 -5.28 14.01 -0.02
C ALA A 59 -3.89 13.49 -0.38
N PHE A 60 -2.91 14.38 -0.56
CA PHE A 60 -1.51 13.99 -0.82
C PHE A 60 -0.91 13.15 0.29
N LEU A 61 -1.11 13.56 1.54
CA LEU A 61 -0.59 12.80 2.68
C LEU A 61 -1.29 11.46 2.88
N PHE A 62 -2.58 11.41 2.55
CA PHE A 62 -3.32 10.14 2.54
C PHE A 62 -2.79 9.19 1.47
N LEU A 63 -2.56 9.66 0.23
CA LEU A 63 -1.97 8.85 -0.85
C LEU A 63 -0.58 8.34 -0.47
N LYS A 64 0.27 9.21 0.10
CA LYS A 64 1.58 8.80 0.60
C LYS A 64 1.48 7.70 1.65
N ARG A 65 0.58 7.85 2.63
CA ARG A 65 0.36 6.83 3.66
C ARG A 65 -0.12 5.49 3.08
N MET A 66 -1.02 5.53 2.09
CA MET A 66 -1.47 4.31 1.41
C MET A 66 -0.34 3.61 0.66
N SER A 67 0.57 4.39 0.05
CA SER A 67 1.78 3.84 -0.60
C SER A 67 2.77 3.23 0.40
N ASP A 68 2.93 3.83 1.58
CA ASP A 68 3.86 3.35 2.62
C ASP A 68 3.36 2.04 3.30
N ILE A 69 2.09 1.70 3.18
CA ILE A 69 1.49 0.45 3.72
C ILE A 69 1.75 -0.76 2.81
N ALA A 70 2.08 -0.52 1.53
CA ALA A 70 2.41 -1.62 0.63
C ALA A 70 3.69 -2.32 1.11
N GLU A 71 3.58 -3.58 1.51
CA GLU A 71 4.67 -4.41 2.03
C GLU A 71 4.74 -5.71 1.22
N VAL A 72 5.95 -6.12 0.86
CA VAL A 72 6.20 -7.44 0.28
C VAL A 72 6.92 -8.30 1.30
N ARG A 73 6.36 -9.45 1.59
CA ARG A 73 6.96 -10.45 2.47
C ARG A 73 7.43 -11.64 1.64
N GLN A 74 8.70 -11.99 1.79
CA GLN A 74 9.25 -13.20 1.21
C GLN A 74 9.01 -14.36 2.17
N TRP A 75 8.47 -15.45 1.63
CA TRP A 75 8.34 -16.70 2.34
C TRP A 75 9.56 -17.58 2.03
N THR A 76 10.38 -17.81 3.02
CA THR A 76 11.54 -18.70 2.90
C THR A 76 11.22 -20.05 3.53
N TYR A 77 11.53 -21.14 2.83
CA TYR A 77 11.48 -22.49 3.41
C TYR A 77 12.48 -22.57 4.57
N LYS A 78 12.01 -22.56 5.80
CA LYS A 78 12.78 -22.98 6.96
C LYS A 78 12.63 -24.50 7.10
N GLY A 79 13.63 -25.25 6.66
CA GLY A 79 13.80 -26.63 7.07
C GLY A 79 14.05 -26.65 8.59
N SER A 80 13.14 -27.28 9.32
CA SER A 80 13.21 -27.68 10.73
C SER A 80 14.40 -27.13 11.53
N SER A 81 14.22 -26.04 12.23
CA SER A 81 14.90 -25.72 13.48
C SER A 81 13.93 -24.92 14.35
N ASP A 82 13.69 -25.50 15.53
CA ASP A 82 12.90 -24.95 16.62
C ASP A 82 13.33 -23.53 16.94
N ASP A 83 12.48 -22.58 16.67
CA ASP A 83 12.23 -21.32 17.38
C ASP A 83 11.40 -20.42 16.48
N ASP A 84 10.06 -20.50 16.59
CA ASP A 84 9.23 -19.38 16.22
C ASP A 84 7.79 -19.45 16.74
N LYS A 85 7.59 -18.68 17.76
CA LYS A 85 6.29 -18.13 18.14
C LYS A 85 6.14 -16.81 17.41
N LEU A 86 5.51 -16.77 16.23
CA LEU A 86 4.91 -15.59 15.58
C LEU A 86 4.73 -15.85 14.07
N SER A 87 3.95 -16.85 13.70
CA SER A 87 3.35 -16.91 12.36
C SER A 87 1.97 -17.51 12.48
N GLU A 88 1.01 -16.63 12.78
CA GLU A 88 -0.40 -16.94 12.60
C GLU A 88 -0.66 -17.16 11.11
N GLU A 89 -1.08 -18.41 10.83
CA GLU A 89 -1.92 -18.80 9.73
C GLU A 89 -1.44 -18.57 8.28
N VAL A 90 -0.60 -19.44 7.77
CA VAL A 90 -0.92 -20.20 6.55
C VAL A 90 -0.02 -21.44 6.53
N ASP A 91 -0.61 -22.62 6.57
CA ASP A 91 0.02 -23.94 6.35
C ASP A 91 0.59 -24.04 4.91
N LEU A 92 1.67 -23.36 4.62
CA LEU A 92 2.48 -23.64 3.43
C LEU A 92 3.41 -24.82 3.77
N LYS A 93 2.83 -25.97 3.94
CA LYS A 93 3.50 -27.20 4.35
C LYS A 93 4.51 -27.74 3.33
N TYR A 94 4.45 -27.28 2.08
CA TYR A 94 5.34 -27.75 1.01
C TYR A 94 5.63 -26.69 -0.06
N VAL A 95 6.56 -25.77 0.22
CA VAL A 95 7.16 -24.97 -0.86
C VAL A 95 8.33 -25.80 -1.46
N PRO A 96 8.31 -26.17 -2.73
CA PRO A 96 9.40 -26.89 -3.36
C PRO A 96 10.71 -26.09 -3.27
N LYS A 97 11.84 -26.79 -3.08
CA LYS A 97 13.17 -26.15 -2.93
C LYS A 97 13.54 -25.20 -4.08
N ASN A 98 12.94 -25.37 -5.25
CA ASN A 98 13.20 -24.57 -6.45
C ASN A 98 12.22 -23.40 -6.65
N THR A 99 11.38 -23.10 -5.65
CA THR A 99 10.34 -22.07 -5.73
C THR A 99 10.63 -20.95 -4.75
N ILE A 100 10.35 -19.72 -5.16
CA ILE A 100 10.33 -18.53 -4.30
C ILE A 100 8.90 -18.05 -4.26
N VAL A 101 8.39 -17.74 -3.06
CA VAL A 101 7.06 -17.21 -2.85
C VAL A 101 7.16 -15.82 -2.25
N TYR A 102 6.55 -14.85 -2.90
CA TYR A 102 6.34 -13.50 -2.37
C TYR A 102 4.86 -13.25 -2.15
N GLU A 103 4.53 -12.65 -1.04
CA GLU A 103 3.18 -12.19 -0.76
C GLU A 103 3.17 -10.67 -0.67
N ILE A 104 2.24 -10.06 -1.42
CA ILE A 104 2.09 -8.62 -1.49
C ILE A 104 0.91 -8.23 -0.61
N PHE A 105 1.14 -7.23 0.24
CA PHE A 105 0.13 -6.64 1.12
C PHE A 105 -0.13 -5.19 0.72
N GLY A 106 -1.39 -4.80 0.68
CA GLY A 106 -1.82 -3.43 0.41
C GLY A 106 -2.08 -3.12 -1.05
N ALA A 107 -2.37 -1.86 -1.34
CA ALA A 107 -2.67 -1.38 -2.68
C ALA A 107 -1.40 -1.21 -3.52
N LEU A 108 -1.39 -1.72 -4.74
CA LEU A 108 -0.30 -1.56 -5.69
C LEU A 108 -0.48 -0.26 -6.49
N PHE A 109 0.04 0.85 -5.93
CA PHE A 109 0.10 2.17 -6.56
C PHE A 109 1.57 2.58 -6.82
N PHE A 110 1.81 3.87 -7.04
CA PHE A 110 3.11 4.48 -7.39
C PHE A 110 4.33 4.05 -6.56
N GLY A 111 4.14 3.50 -5.35
CA GLY A 111 5.24 3.02 -4.49
C GLY A 111 5.63 1.57 -4.74
N ALA A 112 4.91 0.84 -5.57
CA ALA A 112 5.13 -0.58 -5.80
C ALA A 112 6.54 -0.89 -6.38
N ALA A 113 7.12 0.03 -7.16
CA ALA A 113 8.46 -0.13 -7.73
C ALA A 113 9.53 -0.34 -6.64
N ASN A 114 9.45 0.36 -5.51
CA ASN A 114 10.41 0.24 -4.41
C ASN A 114 10.28 -1.09 -3.65
N VAL A 115 9.13 -1.70 -3.72
CA VAL A 115 8.82 -2.96 -3.02
C VAL A 115 9.52 -4.14 -3.70
N PHE A 116 9.78 -4.02 -5.00
CA PHE A 116 10.34 -5.08 -5.83
C PHE A 116 11.83 -4.93 -6.14
N THR A 117 12.49 -3.87 -5.68
CA THR A 117 13.95 -3.68 -5.86
C THR A 117 14.78 -4.72 -5.11
N ASN A 118 14.22 -5.41 -4.14
CA ASN A 118 14.91 -6.39 -3.30
C ASN A 118 14.56 -7.85 -3.63
N PHE A 119 14.22 -8.18 -4.89
CA PHE A 119 14.13 -9.58 -5.27
C PHE A 119 15.52 -10.24 -5.12
N GLU A 120 15.78 -10.80 -3.95
CA GLU A 120 16.93 -11.68 -3.77
C GLU A 120 16.73 -12.93 -4.62
N HIS A 121 17.54 -13.01 -5.64
CA HIS A 121 17.54 -14.12 -6.59
C HIS A 121 18.31 -15.27 -5.96
N GLY A 122 17.61 -16.18 -5.32
CA GLY A 122 18.24 -17.44 -4.89
C GLY A 122 18.77 -18.21 -6.09
N GLU A 123 20.08 -18.45 -6.13
CA GLU A 123 20.69 -19.32 -7.14
C GLU A 123 20.01 -20.70 -7.12
N GLY A 124 19.63 -21.23 -8.29
CA GLY A 124 19.00 -22.54 -8.43
C GLY A 124 17.46 -22.57 -8.28
N LYS A 125 16.78 -21.42 -8.35
CA LYS A 125 15.32 -21.33 -8.35
C LYS A 125 14.80 -21.24 -9.79
N ASN A 126 13.68 -21.92 -10.06
CA ASN A 126 13.06 -21.97 -11.40
C ASN A 126 11.67 -21.37 -11.43
N VAL A 127 11.02 -21.19 -10.27
CA VAL A 127 9.64 -20.71 -10.19
C VAL A 127 9.55 -19.56 -9.20
N LEU A 128 8.88 -18.49 -9.61
CA LEU A 128 8.53 -17.35 -8.79
C LEU A 128 7.00 -17.29 -8.65
N ILE A 129 6.50 -17.39 -7.42
CA ILE A 129 5.07 -17.27 -7.13
C ILE A 129 4.83 -15.94 -6.42
N ILE A 130 3.91 -15.15 -6.94
CA ILE A 130 3.46 -13.92 -6.30
C ILE A 130 2.01 -14.10 -5.84
N ARG A 131 1.79 -14.04 -4.52
CA ARG A 131 0.46 -14.08 -3.92
C ARG A 131 -0.12 -12.68 -3.87
N MET A 132 -1.30 -12.50 -4.47
CA MET A 132 -1.99 -11.22 -4.56
C MET A 132 -3.27 -11.18 -3.72
N ARG A 133 -3.48 -12.13 -2.79
CA ARG A 133 -4.68 -12.22 -1.95
C ARG A 133 -4.96 -10.92 -1.19
N ASN A 134 -3.91 -10.27 -0.71
CA ASN A 134 -3.99 -9.06 0.10
C ASN A 134 -3.80 -7.77 -0.73
N VAL A 135 -3.95 -7.85 -2.06
CA VAL A 135 -3.92 -6.72 -2.99
C VAL A 135 -5.36 -6.39 -3.39
N PRO A 136 -6.02 -5.43 -2.74
CA PRO A 136 -7.41 -5.09 -3.04
C PRO A 136 -7.55 -4.27 -4.33
N VAL A 137 -6.54 -3.45 -4.64
CA VAL A 137 -6.56 -2.50 -5.76
C VAL A 137 -5.18 -2.38 -6.38
N MET A 138 -5.14 -2.29 -7.70
CA MET A 138 -3.95 -2.07 -8.50
C MET A 138 -4.22 -0.99 -9.55
N ASP A 139 -3.25 -0.10 -9.77
CA ASP A 139 -3.27 0.88 -10.84
C ASP A 139 -2.32 0.47 -11.99
N ILE A 140 -2.19 1.35 -12.99
CA ILE A 140 -1.31 1.11 -14.13
C ILE A 140 0.16 1.01 -13.72
N SER A 141 0.60 1.77 -12.71
CA SER A 141 1.98 1.72 -12.22
C SER A 141 2.29 0.38 -11.53
N GLY A 142 1.33 -0.16 -10.79
CA GLY A 142 1.43 -1.52 -10.24
C GLY A 142 1.51 -2.59 -11.32
N LEU A 143 0.78 -2.41 -12.43
CA LEU A 143 0.85 -3.31 -13.57
C LEU A 143 2.21 -3.23 -14.29
N GLU A 144 2.75 -2.03 -14.52
CA GLU A 144 4.09 -1.84 -15.11
C GLU A 144 5.17 -2.60 -14.34
N VAL A 145 5.09 -2.58 -13.01
CA VAL A 145 6.01 -3.35 -12.16
C VAL A 145 5.85 -4.85 -12.36
N LEU A 146 4.63 -5.37 -12.48
CA LEU A 146 4.41 -6.79 -12.78
C LEU A 146 4.93 -7.17 -14.18
N GLU A 147 4.80 -6.29 -15.15
CA GLU A 147 5.37 -6.49 -16.50
C GLU A 147 6.90 -6.55 -16.46
N GLU A 148 7.55 -5.66 -15.71
CA GLU A 148 9.00 -5.66 -15.52
C GLU A 148 9.50 -6.94 -14.82
N ILE A 149 8.75 -7.43 -13.82
CA ILE A 149 9.03 -8.73 -13.18
C ILE A 149 8.91 -9.86 -14.18
N LEU A 150 7.84 -9.88 -14.97
CA LEU A 150 7.63 -10.92 -15.98
C LEU A 150 8.76 -10.94 -17.00
N GLU A 151 9.21 -9.79 -17.49
CA GLU A 151 10.36 -9.69 -18.39
C GLU A 151 11.65 -10.18 -17.73
N THR A 152 11.87 -9.82 -16.49
CA THR A 152 13.04 -10.28 -15.73
C THR A 152 13.02 -11.80 -15.55
N CYS A 153 11.87 -12.36 -15.23
CA CYS A 153 11.68 -13.81 -15.14
C CYS A 153 11.97 -14.50 -16.48
N LYS A 154 11.43 -13.98 -17.58
CA LYS A 154 11.70 -14.52 -18.94
C LYS A 154 13.18 -14.47 -19.30
N LYS A 155 13.88 -13.37 -19.03
CA LYS A 155 15.33 -13.24 -19.28
C LYS A 155 16.17 -14.24 -18.50
N ARG A 156 15.68 -14.67 -17.32
CA ARG A 156 16.39 -15.60 -16.42
C ARG A 156 15.91 -17.04 -16.49
N GLY A 157 14.93 -17.33 -17.33
CA GLY A 157 14.35 -18.67 -17.45
C GLY A 157 13.51 -19.09 -16.24
N LEU A 158 12.95 -18.11 -15.49
CA LEU A 158 12.05 -18.34 -14.36
C LEU A 158 10.59 -18.34 -14.85
N THR A 159 9.77 -19.23 -14.30
CA THR A 159 8.33 -19.21 -14.52
C THR A 159 7.68 -18.33 -13.46
N LEU A 160 6.97 -17.29 -13.89
CA LEU A 160 6.19 -16.44 -13.00
C LEU A 160 4.76 -16.99 -12.86
N ILE A 161 4.30 -17.21 -11.63
CA ILE A 161 2.94 -17.63 -11.32
C ILE A 161 2.30 -16.58 -10.41
N LEU A 162 1.08 -16.14 -10.75
CA LEU A 162 0.27 -15.29 -9.89
C LEU A 162 -0.83 -16.11 -9.23
N SER A 163 -1.02 -15.95 -7.94
CA SER A 163 -2.05 -16.66 -7.21
C SER A 163 -2.95 -15.72 -6.39
N HIS A 164 -4.21 -16.12 -6.22
CA HIS A 164 -5.21 -15.36 -5.47
C HIS A 164 -5.37 -13.92 -5.97
N VAL A 165 -5.48 -13.73 -7.27
CA VAL A 165 -5.69 -12.41 -7.86
C VAL A 165 -7.13 -11.98 -7.59
N ASN A 166 -7.31 -10.83 -6.90
CA ASN A 166 -8.63 -10.25 -6.65
C ASN A 166 -9.25 -9.70 -7.95
N GLU A 167 -10.56 -9.50 -7.95
CA GLU A 167 -11.36 -9.10 -9.10
C GLU A 167 -10.86 -7.81 -9.76
N GLN A 168 -10.56 -6.78 -8.97
CA GLN A 168 -10.13 -5.47 -9.50
C GLN A 168 -8.72 -5.55 -10.15
N PRO A 169 -7.66 -6.12 -9.52
CA PRO A 169 -6.37 -6.36 -10.18
C PRO A 169 -6.51 -7.24 -11.43
N TYR A 170 -7.35 -8.29 -11.37
CA TYR A 170 -7.59 -9.14 -12.53
C TYR A 170 -8.13 -8.35 -13.72
N HIS A 171 -9.13 -7.50 -13.50
CA HIS A 171 -9.73 -6.68 -14.54
C HIS A 171 -8.73 -5.68 -15.16
N VAL A 172 -7.85 -5.08 -14.35
CA VAL A 172 -6.78 -4.21 -14.85
C VAL A 172 -5.80 -4.99 -15.74
N MET A 173 -5.37 -6.17 -15.30
CA MET A 173 -4.47 -7.04 -16.07
C MET A 173 -5.10 -7.54 -17.38
N GLU A 174 -6.38 -7.91 -17.35
CA GLU A 174 -7.13 -8.35 -18.53
C GLU A 174 -7.24 -7.22 -19.56
N LYS A 175 -7.66 -6.04 -19.13
CA LYS A 175 -7.81 -4.86 -20.00
C LYS A 175 -6.49 -4.44 -20.65
N ALA A 176 -5.37 -4.65 -19.98
CA ALA A 176 -4.04 -4.33 -20.50
C ALA A 176 -3.40 -5.46 -21.32
N GLY A 177 -4.07 -6.62 -21.45
CA GLY A 177 -3.54 -7.78 -22.16
C GLY A 177 -2.40 -8.50 -21.44
N PHE A 178 -2.20 -8.24 -20.15
CA PHE A 178 -1.15 -8.85 -19.34
C PHE A 178 -1.41 -10.36 -19.14
N ILE A 179 -2.68 -10.76 -19.04
CA ILE A 179 -3.08 -12.16 -18.88
C ILE A 179 -2.62 -13.02 -20.06
N GLU A 180 -2.66 -12.46 -21.26
CA GLU A 180 -2.16 -13.16 -22.48
C GLU A 180 -0.64 -13.24 -22.48
N LYS A 181 0.07 -12.24 -21.95
CA LYS A 181 1.53 -12.20 -21.87
C LYS A 181 2.10 -13.19 -20.87
N ILE A 182 1.43 -13.39 -19.73
CA ILE A 182 1.84 -14.32 -18.67
C ILE A 182 1.41 -15.76 -18.97
N GLY A 183 0.29 -15.95 -19.69
CA GLY A 183 -0.36 -17.23 -19.93
C GLY A 183 -1.41 -17.55 -18.85
N LYS A 184 -2.59 -17.99 -19.27
CA LYS A 184 -3.70 -18.30 -18.35
C LYS A 184 -3.38 -19.44 -17.39
N GLU A 185 -2.52 -20.34 -17.79
CA GLU A 185 -2.01 -21.46 -16.99
C GLU A 185 -1.16 -21.03 -15.79
N ASN A 186 -0.61 -19.81 -15.83
CA ASN A 186 0.20 -19.24 -14.76
C ASN A 186 -0.62 -18.38 -13.78
N LEU A 187 -1.94 -18.36 -13.93
CA LEU A 187 -2.88 -17.73 -13.01
C LEU A 187 -3.59 -18.82 -12.20
N CYS A 188 -3.32 -18.90 -10.90
CA CYS A 188 -3.90 -19.90 -10.01
C CYS A 188 -4.83 -19.24 -8.99
N GLU A 189 -6.01 -19.85 -8.81
CA GLU A 189 -6.93 -19.40 -7.74
C GLU A 189 -6.38 -19.76 -6.36
N ASN A 190 -5.71 -20.92 -6.24
CA ASN A 190 -5.09 -21.42 -5.01
C ASN A 190 -3.66 -21.89 -5.27
N ILE A 191 -2.84 -21.92 -4.22
CA ILE A 191 -1.46 -22.47 -4.25
C ILE A 191 -1.44 -23.94 -3.76
N ASP A 192 -2.57 -24.47 -3.34
CA ASP A 192 -2.69 -25.82 -2.76
C ASP A 192 -2.45 -26.93 -3.78
#